data_fe9ff6903dad8c00d33035badbc6ff6e
#
_entry.id   fe9ff6903dad8c00d33035badbc6ff6e
#
_cell.length_a   1.000
_cell.length_b   1.000
_cell.length_c   1.000
_cell.angle_alpha   90.00
_cell.angle_beta   90.00
_cell.angle_gamma   90.00
#
_symmetry.space_group_name_H-M   'P 1'
#
loop_
_entity.id
_entity.type
_entity.pdbx_description
1 polymer ?
#
loop_
_entity_poly.entity_id
_entity_poly.type
_entity_poly.pdbx_seq_one_letter_code
_entity_poly.pdbx_strand_id
1 'polypeptide(L)'
;MAPAIITLAADAPKLDTGSTAFMLISAALVMVMTPGLAFFYGGMVRVKSALNMLMMSFISLGIITILWTLYGFSFAFDSGSGFMGGTDWVGMRGIGISELWPGYGIPVYVFAVFQLMFAIITPALISGALADRVKFTAWALFITLWATVVYFPVAHWVWASDGWLFKKGVIDFAGGTAVHINAGAAALGVILVIGKRNGFKKDPMRPHSLPLVMLGCGLLWFGWFGFNAGSWLGSDGVAAVAFTNTQVATAAAMLGWLIYERIRHGSFTTLGAASGAVSGLVAITPACGSVSPLGAIAVGVIAGVACAAAVGLKYRFNYDDSLDVVGVHMVGGIVGSLLIGFFATGGVGQTAKGVFYGGGWHQLGLQFIGVGAVLGYSLVGAAVLAKLIDVTMGFRVTDDEEVTGVDQVLHAETAYDFAGVGGRSSVPAPGATSEADAASKKVDA
;
A
#
# COMPACT_ATOMS: atom_id res chain seq x y z
N MET A 1 -1.63 -16.12 27.01
CA MET A 1 -0.16 -16.20 26.94
C MET A 1 0.23 -15.43 25.68
N ALA A 2 1.03 -14.37 25.85
CA ALA A 2 1.59 -13.63 24.72
C ALA A 2 2.32 -14.59 23.78
N PRO A 3 2.39 -14.34 22.45
CA PRO A 3 3.25 -15.13 21.58
C PRO A 3 4.66 -15.02 22.16
N ALA A 4 5.20 -16.15 22.60
CA ALA A 4 6.56 -16.19 23.08
C ALA A 4 7.47 -15.85 21.89
N ILE A 5 7.84 -14.59 21.77
CA ILE A 5 9.18 -14.27 21.25
C ILE A 5 10.08 -15.15 22.10
N ILE A 6 10.90 -15.99 21.49
CA ILE A 6 11.89 -16.78 22.18
C ILE A 6 12.77 -15.78 22.93
N THR A 7 12.41 -15.44 24.15
CA THR A 7 13.30 -14.84 25.12
C THR A 7 14.24 -15.96 25.55
N LEU A 8 15.25 -16.21 24.71
CA LEU A 8 16.54 -16.55 25.30
C LEU A 8 16.81 -15.43 26.29
N ALA A 9 17.14 -15.77 27.54
CA ALA A 9 17.74 -14.83 28.51
C ALA A 9 19.04 -14.33 27.86
N ALA A 10 18.91 -13.33 27.02
CA ALA A 10 20.00 -12.80 26.22
C ALA A 10 20.55 -11.61 26.97
N ASP A 11 21.85 -11.52 27.02
CA ASP A 11 22.57 -10.28 27.23
C ASP A 11 21.88 -9.15 26.47
N ALA A 12 21.92 -7.91 26.98
CA ALA A 12 21.35 -6.76 26.30
C ALA A 12 21.77 -6.76 24.82
N PRO A 13 20.84 -6.51 23.88
CA PRO A 13 21.13 -6.61 22.46
C PRO A 13 22.36 -5.76 22.11
N LYS A 14 23.30 -6.35 21.38
CA LYS A 14 24.47 -5.66 20.85
C LYS A 14 24.21 -5.26 19.41
N LEU A 15 24.82 -4.16 18.99
CA LEU A 15 24.72 -3.70 17.60
C LEU A 15 25.19 -4.83 16.65
N ASP A 16 24.29 -5.22 15.76
CA ASP A 16 24.55 -6.12 14.64
C ASP A 16 24.68 -5.32 13.35
N THR A 17 25.91 -5.22 12.84
CA THR A 17 26.19 -4.44 11.64
C THR A 17 25.61 -5.06 10.37
N GLY A 18 25.52 -6.40 10.31
CA GLY A 18 24.89 -7.13 9.20
C GLY A 18 23.39 -6.83 9.12
N SER A 19 22.67 -6.99 10.24
CA SER A 19 21.25 -6.65 10.33
C SER A 19 21.02 -5.16 10.08
N THR A 20 21.86 -4.26 10.61
CA THR A 20 21.76 -2.82 10.36
C THR A 20 21.89 -2.50 8.87
N ALA A 21 22.90 -3.05 8.18
CA ALA A 21 23.08 -2.85 6.74
C ALA A 21 21.91 -3.41 5.93
N PHE A 22 21.44 -4.62 6.28
CA PHE A 22 20.28 -5.24 5.65
C PHE A 22 19.01 -4.39 5.82
N MET A 23 18.79 -3.82 7.00
CA MET A 23 17.62 -2.99 7.27
C MET A 23 17.66 -1.66 6.53
N LEU A 24 18.83 -1.03 6.40
CA LEU A 24 19.00 0.20 5.60
C LEU A 24 18.69 -0.05 4.12
N ILE A 25 19.20 -1.17 3.55
CA ILE A 25 18.89 -1.52 2.16
C ILE A 25 17.42 -1.93 2.00
N SER A 26 16.84 -2.62 2.99
CA SER A 26 15.42 -2.97 2.99
C SER A 26 14.54 -1.73 3.00
N ALA A 27 14.87 -0.71 3.81
CA ALA A 27 14.16 0.58 3.79
C ALA A 27 14.24 1.25 2.42
N ALA A 28 15.41 1.26 1.76
CA ALA A 28 15.58 1.80 0.41
C ALA A 28 14.76 1.01 -0.63
N LEU A 29 14.70 -0.33 -0.52
CA LEU A 29 13.89 -1.19 -1.38
C LEU A 29 12.39 -0.87 -1.22
N VAL A 30 11.90 -0.70 0.01
CA VAL A 30 10.50 -0.32 0.25
C VAL A 30 10.21 1.10 -0.26
N MET A 31 11.15 2.04 -0.12
CA MET A 31 10.99 3.39 -0.69
C MET A 31 10.76 3.35 -2.20
N VAL A 32 11.50 2.51 -2.94
CA VAL A 32 11.33 2.33 -4.40
C VAL A 32 9.94 1.81 -4.77
N MET A 33 9.24 1.13 -3.85
CA MET A 33 7.88 0.66 -4.12
C MET A 33 6.88 1.80 -4.32
N THR A 34 7.05 2.96 -3.70
CA THR A 34 6.14 4.11 -3.91
C THR A 34 6.23 4.66 -5.34
N PRO A 35 7.41 4.96 -5.93
CA PRO A 35 7.52 5.20 -7.37
C PRO A 35 7.05 4.02 -8.24
N GLY A 36 7.33 2.79 -7.83
CA GLY A 36 6.84 1.58 -8.51
C GLY A 36 5.32 1.55 -8.59
N LEU A 37 4.64 1.86 -7.48
CA LEU A 37 3.18 1.99 -7.41
C LEU A 37 2.67 3.12 -8.30
N ALA A 38 3.37 4.26 -8.28
CA ALA A 38 3.03 5.40 -9.14
C ALA A 38 3.03 5.00 -10.62
N PHE A 39 4.03 4.27 -11.11
CA PHE A 39 4.06 3.76 -12.47
C PHE A 39 3.01 2.68 -12.72
N PHE A 40 2.80 1.77 -11.78
CA PHE A 40 1.78 0.73 -11.88
C PHE A 40 0.39 1.34 -12.05
N TYR A 41 -0.01 2.25 -11.16
CA TYR A 41 -1.29 2.93 -11.22
C TYR A 41 -1.35 3.94 -12.37
N GLY A 42 -0.27 4.71 -12.56
CA GLY A 42 -0.17 5.69 -13.65
C GLY A 42 -0.38 5.04 -15.03
N GLY A 43 0.18 3.84 -15.26
CA GLY A 43 -0.03 3.08 -16.49
C GLY A 43 -1.45 2.53 -16.65
N MET A 44 -2.15 2.24 -15.55
CA MET A 44 -3.50 1.67 -15.55
C MET A 44 -4.62 2.69 -15.80
N VAL A 45 -4.42 3.96 -15.50
CA VAL A 45 -5.43 5.01 -15.71
C VAL A 45 -5.50 5.44 -17.16
N ARG A 46 -6.50 6.28 -17.49
CA ARG A 46 -6.58 6.98 -18.78
C ARG A 46 -5.44 8.00 -18.89
N VAL A 47 -4.95 8.24 -20.11
CA VAL A 47 -3.81 9.14 -20.38
C VAL A 47 -3.95 10.53 -19.75
N LYS A 48 -5.16 11.05 -19.70
CA LYS A 48 -5.50 12.38 -19.16
C LYS A 48 -5.52 12.48 -17.62
N SER A 49 -5.14 11.39 -16.95
CA SER A 49 -5.08 11.29 -15.49
C SER A 49 -3.78 10.66 -15.00
N ALA A 50 -2.81 10.45 -15.91
CA ALA A 50 -1.58 9.73 -15.61
C ALA A 50 -0.68 10.52 -14.64
N LEU A 51 -0.50 11.82 -14.86
CA LEU A 51 0.34 12.66 -14.00
C LEU A 51 -0.28 12.86 -12.61
N ASN A 52 -1.59 13.10 -12.55
CA ASN A 52 -2.29 13.20 -11.27
C ASN A 52 -2.14 11.91 -10.47
N MET A 53 -2.21 10.75 -11.10
CA MET A 53 -2.05 9.47 -10.43
C MET A 53 -0.62 9.28 -9.89
N LEU A 54 0.40 9.68 -10.67
CA LEU A 54 1.78 9.74 -10.22
C LEU A 54 1.93 10.68 -9.01
N MET A 55 1.41 11.90 -9.11
CA MET A 55 1.47 12.90 -8.05
C MET A 55 0.75 12.46 -6.76
N MET A 56 -0.40 11.79 -6.86
CA MET A 56 -1.11 11.26 -5.69
C MET A 56 -0.29 10.22 -4.92
N SER A 57 0.54 9.45 -5.61
CA SER A 57 1.47 8.52 -4.96
C SER A 57 2.72 9.23 -4.42
N PHE A 58 3.35 10.11 -5.22
CA PHE A 58 4.59 10.79 -4.83
C PHE A 58 4.41 11.77 -3.67
N ILE A 59 3.26 12.45 -3.56
CA ILE A 59 3.02 13.40 -2.47
C ILE A 59 3.03 12.73 -1.09
N SER A 60 2.73 11.43 -1.00
CA SER A 60 2.82 10.68 0.26
C SER A 60 4.26 10.61 0.78
N LEU A 61 5.27 10.55 -0.11
CA LEU A 61 6.68 10.62 0.28
C LEU A 61 6.98 11.92 1.05
N GLY A 62 6.45 13.05 0.58
CA GLY A 62 6.65 14.34 1.23
C GLY A 62 5.86 14.48 2.53
N ILE A 63 4.54 14.37 2.44
CA ILE A 63 3.63 14.63 3.57
C ILE A 63 3.90 13.66 4.72
N ILE A 64 3.90 12.36 4.45
CA ILE A 64 4.00 11.36 5.51
C ILE A 64 5.37 11.37 6.17
N THR A 65 6.46 11.65 5.44
CA THR A 65 7.79 11.78 6.03
C THR A 65 7.83 12.89 7.09
N ILE A 66 7.21 14.04 6.78
CA ILE A 66 7.16 15.15 7.74
C ILE A 66 6.29 14.80 8.95
N LEU A 67 5.09 14.26 8.73
CA LEU A 67 4.20 13.86 9.82
C LEU A 67 4.83 12.79 10.70
N TRP A 68 5.53 11.81 10.10
CA TRP A 68 6.22 10.75 10.80
C TRP A 68 7.30 11.29 11.72
N THR A 69 8.12 12.20 11.21
CA THR A 69 9.18 12.84 12.00
C THR A 69 8.62 13.72 13.11
N LEU A 70 7.53 14.43 12.85
CA LEU A 70 6.93 15.33 13.83
C LEU A 70 6.28 14.57 14.99
N TYR A 71 5.47 13.55 14.70
CA TYR A 71 4.71 12.81 15.73
C TYR A 71 4.33 11.38 15.38
N GLY A 72 4.33 11.02 14.09
CA GLY A 72 3.79 9.72 13.63
C GLY A 72 4.58 8.53 14.18
N PHE A 73 5.92 8.64 14.28
CA PHE A 73 6.75 7.60 14.87
C PHE A 73 6.40 7.39 16.35
N SER A 74 6.25 8.47 17.11
CA SER A 74 5.84 8.42 18.51
C SER A 74 4.45 7.76 18.67
N PHE A 75 3.46 8.21 17.90
CA PHE A 75 2.10 7.67 17.96
C PHE A 75 2.00 6.19 17.57
N ALA A 76 2.87 5.74 16.68
CA ALA A 76 2.88 4.34 16.24
C ALA A 76 3.69 3.41 17.17
N PHE A 77 4.81 3.87 17.75
CA PHE A 77 5.79 2.96 18.35
C PHE A 77 6.31 3.36 19.74
N ASP A 78 6.00 4.54 20.23
CA ASP A 78 6.31 4.89 21.62
C ASP A 78 5.41 4.13 22.60
N SER A 79 5.86 3.98 23.84
CA SER A 79 5.06 3.37 24.90
C SER A 79 3.83 4.21 25.20
N GLY A 80 2.67 3.56 25.24
CA GLY A 80 1.41 4.28 25.41
C GLY A 80 0.27 3.41 25.89
N SER A 81 -0.89 3.64 25.30
CA SER A 81 -2.06 2.80 25.53
C SER A 81 -2.08 1.62 24.54
N GLY A 82 -2.95 0.64 24.70
CA GLY A 82 -3.14 -0.39 23.66
C GLY A 82 -3.71 0.15 22.36
N PHE A 83 -4.15 1.41 22.31
CA PHE A 83 -4.75 2.05 21.15
C PHE A 83 -3.77 2.92 20.36
N MET A 84 -2.89 3.66 21.04
CA MET A 84 -1.94 4.59 20.41
C MET A 84 -0.74 4.80 21.32
N GLY A 85 0.44 4.99 20.72
CA GLY A 85 1.68 5.31 21.41
C GLY A 85 1.65 6.68 22.09
N GLY A 86 2.67 6.93 22.89
CA GLY A 86 2.85 8.16 23.67
C GLY A 86 3.39 9.32 22.84
N THR A 87 3.98 10.29 23.55
CA THR A 87 4.48 11.55 22.97
C THR A 87 5.97 11.80 23.27
N ASP A 88 6.67 10.84 23.88
CA ASP A 88 8.06 11.04 24.34
C ASP A 88 9.03 11.20 23.15
N TRP A 89 8.70 10.56 22.00
CA TRP A 89 9.49 10.65 20.78
C TRP A 89 8.97 11.66 19.75
N VAL A 90 8.08 12.58 20.14
CA VAL A 90 7.63 13.67 19.26
C VAL A 90 8.83 14.50 18.77
N GLY A 91 8.92 14.68 17.45
CA GLY A 91 10.09 15.30 16.81
C GLY A 91 11.35 14.42 16.83
N MET A 92 11.18 13.11 17.07
CA MET A 92 12.27 12.13 17.29
C MET A 92 13.23 12.51 18.40
N ARG A 93 12.74 13.26 19.40
CA ARG A 93 13.53 13.73 20.55
C ARG A 93 13.84 12.56 21.48
N GLY A 94 14.95 12.69 22.20
CA GLY A 94 15.35 11.69 23.21
C GLY A 94 15.94 10.41 22.63
N ILE A 95 15.90 10.19 21.31
CA ILE A 95 16.46 9.00 20.68
C ILE A 95 17.97 9.18 20.51
N GLY A 96 18.75 8.34 21.21
CA GLY A 96 20.21 8.33 21.09
C GLY A 96 20.68 7.75 19.75
N ILE A 97 21.79 8.31 19.21
CA ILE A 97 22.33 7.85 17.90
C ILE A 97 22.74 6.35 17.92
N SER A 98 23.15 5.85 19.07
CA SER A 98 23.56 4.45 19.28
C SER A 98 22.50 3.62 20.02
N GLU A 99 21.31 4.18 20.25
CA GLU A 99 20.22 3.50 20.93
C GLU A 99 19.67 2.40 20.03
N LEU A 100 19.55 1.21 20.57
CA LEU A 100 19.05 0.05 19.84
C LEU A 100 17.55 -0.13 20.04
N TRP A 101 16.87 -0.60 19.00
CA TRP A 101 15.47 -0.98 19.08
C TRP A 101 15.29 -2.14 20.08
N PRO A 102 14.34 -2.04 21.02
CA PRO A 102 14.21 -3.03 22.10
C PRO A 102 14.09 -4.48 21.57
N GLY A 103 14.99 -5.33 22.01
CA GLY A 103 15.05 -6.73 21.61
C GLY A 103 15.77 -7.04 20.29
N TYR A 104 16.31 -6.01 19.61
CA TYR A 104 16.97 -6.15 18.30
C TYR A 104 18.34 -5.48 18.28
N GLY A 105 19.24 -5.99 17.44
CA GLY A 105 20.59 -5.45 17.26
C GLY A 105 20.67 -4.29 16.26
N ILE A 106 19.59 -3.55 16.01
CA ILE A 106 19.53 -2.45 15.06
C ILE A 106 19.24 -1.11 15.75
N PRO A 107 19.83 0.01 15.31
CA PRO A 107 19.51 1.33 15.85
C PRO A 107 18.04 1.70 15.72
N VAL A 108 17.50 2.47 16.70
CA VAL A 108 16.12 2.98 16.66
C VAL A 108 15.86 3.79 15.38
N TYR A 109 16.82 4.60 14.92
CA TYR A 109 16.66 5.34 13.64
C TYR A 109 16.52 4.43 12.43
N VAL A 110 17.15 3.26 12.41
CA VAL A 110 17.00 2.27 11.32
C VAL A 110 15.63 1.65 11.33
N PHE A 111 15.11 1.30 12.51
CA PHE A 111 13.73 0.85 12.67
C PHE A 111 12.74 1.96 12.25
N ALA A 112 12.95 3.19 12.72
CA ALA A 112 12.06 4.32 12.43
C ALA A 112 11.97 4.61 10.91
N VAL A 113 13.10 4.64 10.19
CA VAL A 113 13.09 4.88 8.74
C VAL A 113 12.50 3.71 7.97
N PHE A 114 12.70 2.48 8.42
CA PHE A 114 12.07 1.32 7.81
C PHE A 114 10.54 1.37 7.94
N GLN A 115 10.02 1.64 9.13
CA GLN A 115 8.59 1.76 9.39
C GLN A 115 7.96 3.00 8.70
N LEU A 116 8.73 4.07 8.52
CA LEU A 116 8.31 5.22 7.71
C LEU A 116 7.91 4.81 6.28
N MET A 117 8.64 3.88 5.67
CA MET A 117 8.34 3.45 4.29
C MET A 117 6.96 2.79 4.19
N PHE A 118 6.54 2.09 5.22
CA PHE A 118 5.19 1.50 5.32
C PHE A 118 4.12 2.59 5.52
N ALA A 119 4.41 3.57 6.36
CA ALA A 119 3.53 4.72 6.57
C ALA A 119 3.31 5.52 5.28
N ILE A 120 4.33 5.63 4.41
CA ILE A 120 4.27 6.33 3.12
C ILE A 120 3.43 5.57 2.10
N ILE A 121 3.71 4.26 1.91
CA ILE A 121 3.08 3.50 0.84
C ILE A 121 1.61 3.20 1.13
N THR A 122 1.22 3.03 2.39
CA THR A 122 -0.14 2.63 2.75
C THR A 122 -1.21 3.62 2.25
N PRO A 123 -1.13 4.94 2.50
CA PRO A 123 -2.07 5.88 1.89
C PRO A 123 -1.93 5.96 0.37
N ALA A 124 -0.71 5.82 -0.19
CA ALA A 124 -0.53 5.80 -1.63
C ALA A 124 -1.34 4.69 -2.32
N LEU A 125 -1.49 3.51 -1.69
CA LEU A 125 -2.34 2.43 -2.20
C LEU A 125 -3.80 2.85 -2.38
N ILE A 126 -4.35 3.67 -1.47
CA ILE A 126 -5.74 4.13 -1.51
C ILE A 126 -6.02 4.90 -2.80
N SER A 127 -5.03 5.67 -3.30
CA SER A 127 -5.18 6.52 -4.48
C SER A 127 -5.69 5.79 -5.72
N GLY A 128 -5.31 4.51 -5.88
CA GLY A 128 -5.72 3.69 -7.00
C GLY A 128 -7.25 3.53 -7.15
N ALA A 129 -7.99 3.54 -6.04
CA ALA A 129 -9.45 3.47 -6.08
C ALA A 129 -10.10 4.80 -6.47
N LEU A 130 -9.37 5.91 -6.41
CA LEU A 130 -9.88 7.28 -6.51
C LEU A 130 -9.57 7.94 -7.85
N ALA A 131 -8.91 7.24 -8.75
CA ALA A 131 -8.43 7.76 -10.02
C ALA A 131 -9.51 8.52 -10.81
N ASP A 132 -9.06 9.49 -11.59
CA ASP A 132 -9.84 10.33 -12.53
C ASP A 132 -10.75 11.39 -11.90
N ARG A 133 -11.09 11.36 -10.59
CA ARG A 133 -12.20 12.15 -10.05
C ARG A 133 -11.92 12.92 -8.75
N VAL A 134 -10.69 12.90 -8.24
CA VAL A 134 -10.37 13.49 -6.93
C VAL A 134 -9.53 14.75 -7.07
N LYS A 135 -9.88 15.81 -6.34
CA LYS A 135 -9.06 17.02 -6.23
C LYS A 135 -7.76 16.70 -5.49
N PHE A 136 -6.64 17.15 -6.05
CA PHE A 136 -5.32 16.89 -5.47
C PHE A 136 -5.16 17.48 -4.05
N THR A 137 -5.68 18.68 -3.80
CA THR A 137 -5.66 19.31 -2.47
C THR A 137 -6.48 18.55 -1.44
N ALA A 138 -7.66 18.01 -1.84
CA ALA A 138 -8.48 17.17 -0.98
C ALA A 138 -7.78 15.84 -0.67
N TRP A 139 -7.08 15.27 -1.64
CA TRP A 139 -6.24 14.09 -1.45
C TRP A 139 -5.10 14.35 -0.45
N ALA A 140 -4.37 15.44 -0.61
CA ALA A 140 -3.28 15.81 0.31
C ALA A 140 -3.77 15.98 1.76
N LEU A 141 -4.92 16.64 1.95
CA LEU A 141 -5.56 16.75 3.26
C LEU A 141 -6.01 15.40 3.80
N PHE A 142 -6.62 14.57 2.93
CA PHE A 142 -7.10 13.24 3.31
C PHE A 142 -5.97 12.37 3.85
N ILE A 143 -4.84 12.23 3.14
CA ILE A 143 -3.73 11.38 3.60
C ILE A 143 -3.11 11.90 4.89
N THR A 144 -3.07 13.22 5.10
CA THR A 144 -2.61 13.85 6.35
C THR A 144 -3.47 13.42 7.54
N LEU A 145 -4.79 13.56 7.41
CA LEU A 145 -5.73 13.20 8.46
C LEU A 145 -5.84 11.69 8.65
N TRP A 146 -5.90 10.94 7.54
CA TRP A 146 -6.03 9.48 7.58
C TRP A 146 -4.81 8.81 8.19
N ALA A 147 -3.60 9.23 7.84
CA ALA A 147 -2.40 8.70 8.46
C ALA A 147 -2.41 8.93 9.98
N THR A 148 -2.80 10.13 10.41
CA THR A 148 -2.85 10.50 11.83
C THR A 148 -3.91 9.73 12.61
N VAL A 149 -5.12 9.65 12.07
CA VAL A 149 -6.29 9.10 12.80
C VAL A 149 -6.42 7.60 12.60
N VAL A 150 -5.99 7.05 11.45
CA VAL A 150 -6.20 5.63 11.13
C VAL A 150 -4.90 4.86 11.09
N TYR A 151 -3.93 5.29 10.28
CA TYR A 151 -2.74 4.48 10.04
C TYR A 151 -1.86 4.34 11.30
N PHE A 152 -1.51 5.45 11.97
CA PHE A 152 -0.63 5.38 13.14
C PHE A 152 -1.23 4.56 14.28
N PRO A 153 -2.52 4.71 14.64
CA PRO A 153 -3.16 3.81 15.59
C PRO A 153 -3.15 2.34 15.15
N VAL A 154 -3.49 2.03 13.90
CA VAL A 154 -3.51 0.65 13.40
C VAL A 154 -2.12 0.03 13.42
N ALA A 155 -1.08 0.75 13.03
CA ALA A 155 0.32 0.31 13.13
C ALA A 155 0.70 0.00 14.58
N HIS A 156 0.29 0.84 15.52
CA HIS A 156 0.47 0.61 16.95
C HIS A 156 -0.25 -0.67 17.42
N TRP A 157 -1.52 -0.86 17.05
CA TRP A 157 -2.28 -2.05 17.45
C TRP A 157 -1.59 -3.35 17.07
N VAL A 158 -1.02 -3.37 15.86
CA VAL A 158 -0.53 -4.60 15.20
C VAL A 158 0.94 -4.87 15.51
N TRP A 159 1.76 -3.83 15.62
CA TRP A 159 3.22 -3.98 15.65
C TRP A 159 3.91 -3.46 16.92
N ALA A 160 3.29 -2.53 17.65
CA ALA A 160 3.86 -2.10 18.92
C ALA A 160 3.68 -3.18 20.01
N SER A 161 4.67 -3.33 20.87
CA SER A 161 4.66 -4.36 21.93
C SER A 161 3.53 -4.21 22.95
N ASP A 162 3.00 -2.99 23.10
CA ASP A 162 1.85 -2.66 23.94
C ASP A 162 0.53 -2.56 23.17
N GLY A 163 0.57 -2.66 21.84
CA GLY A 163 -0.60 -2.69 20.98
C GLY A 163 -1.56 -3.85 21.30
N TRP A 164 -2.85 -3.57 21.29
CA TRP A 164 -3.86 -4.54 21.77
C TRP A 164 -4.00 -5.78 20.87
N LEU A 165 -3.83 -5.66 19.55
CA LEU A 165 -3.85 -6.81 18.64
C LEU A 165 -2.57 -7.63 18.77
N PHE A 166 -1.42 -6.96 18.92
CA PHE A 166 -0.15 -7.61 19.20
C PHE A 166 -0.22 -8.45 20.49
N LYS A 167 -0.70 -7.87 21.59
CA LYS A 167 -0.87 -8.56 22.87
C LYS A 167 -1.88 -9.71 22.80
N LYS A 168 -2.85 -9.66 21.91
CA LYS A 168 -3.78 -10.78 21.67
C LYS A 168 -3.13 -11.94 20.91
N GLY A 169 -1.99 -11.72 20.24
CA GLY A 169 -1.32 -12.73 19.44
C GLY A 169 -1.82 -12.80 17.99
N VAL A 170 -2.41 -11.72 17.48
CA VAL A 170 -2.66 -11.59 16.04
C VAL A 170 -1.31 -11.54 15.33
N ILE A 171 -1.16 -12.34 14.29
CA ILE A 171 0.05 -12.37 13.47
C ILE A 171 -0.16 -11.52 12.23
N ASP A 172 0.71 -10.53 12.06
CA ASP A 172 0.85 -9.75 10.84
C ASP A 172 2.33 -9.43 10.64
N PHE A 173 3.01 -10.28 9.88
CA PHE A 173 4.47 -10.22 9.77
C PHE A 173 4.96 -8.91 9.13
N ALA A 174 4.30 -8.48 8.06
CA ALA A 174 4.74 -7.32 7.30
C ALA A 174 3.61 -6.37 6.84
N GLY A 175 2.35 -6.55 7.27
CA GLY A 175 1.30 -5.56 6.99
C GLY A 175 0.10 -6.06 6.20
N GLY A 176 -0.25 -7.34 6.31
CA GLY A 176 -1.51 -7.82 5.71
C GLY A 176 -2.72 -7.08 6.23
N THR A 177 -2.79 -6.85 7.54
CA THR A 177 -3.83 -6.02 8.18
C THR A 177 -3.44 -4.54 8.17
N ALA A 178 -2.25 -4.20 8.70
CA ALA A 178 -1.86 -2.81 8.93
C ALA A 178 -1.66 -1.99 7.65
N VAL A 179 -1.33 -2.63 6.53
CA VAL A 179 -1.15 -1.98 5.22
C VAL A 179 -2.30 -2.31 4.27
N HIS A 180 -2.48 -3.60 3.92
CA HIS A 180 -3.31 -3.97 2.79
C HIS A 180 -4.82 -3.95 3.10
N ILE A 181 -5.26 -4.56 4.19
CA ILE A 181 -6.67 -4.45 4.62
C ILE A 181 -7.00 -3.01 4.96
N ASN A 182 -6.09 -2.32 5.66
CA ASN A 182 -6.24 -0.92 6.05
C ASN A 182 -6.45 -0.02 4.81
N ALA A 183 -5.54 -0.09 3.81
CA ALA A 183 -5.66 0.70 2.58
C ALA A 183 -6.90 0.32 1.76
N GLY A 184 -7.18 -0.98 1.60
CA GLY A 184 -8.31 -1.43 0.79
C GLY A 184 -9.68 -1.12 1.41
N ALA A 185 -9.79 -1.21 2.74
CA ALA A 185 -10.99 -0.81 3.48
C ALA A 185 -11.19 0.71 3.46
N ALA A 186 -10.10 1.49 3.60
CA ALA A 186 -10.14 2.94 3.43
C ALA A 186 -10.60 3.33 2.03
N ALA A 187 -10.04 2.69 1.01
CA ALA A 187 -10.44 2.90 -0.39
C ALA A 187 -11.95 2.68 -0.56
N LEU A 188 -12.48 1.57 -0.04
CA LEU A 188 -13.92 1.30 -0.07
C LEU A 188 -14.72 2.40 0.65
N GLY A 189 -14.27 2.82 1.83
CA GLY A 189 -14.94 3.90 2.60
C GLY A 189 -15.00 5.20 1.80
N VAL A 190 -13.90 5.62 1.17
CA VAL A 190 -13.86 6.85 0.38
C VAL A 190 -14.73 6.76 -0.87
N ILE A 191 -14.65 5.68 -1.66
CA ILE A 191 -15.42 5.56 -2.91
C ILE A 191 -16.93 5.50 -2.69
N LEU A 192 -17.37 5.02 -1.53
CA LEU A 192 -18.79 5.05 -1.15
C LEU A 192 -19.29 6.49 -0.91
N VAL A 193 -18.40 7.40 -0.49
CA VAL A 193 -18.71 8.82 -0.28
C VAL A 193 -18.65 9.62 -1.58
N ILE A 194 -17.55 9.49 -2.33
CA ILE A 194 -17.32 10.33 -3.53
C ILE A 194 -18.08 9.86 -4.78
N GLY A 195 -18.62 8.65 -4.76
CA GLY A 195 -19.38 8.09 -5.88
C GLY A 195 -18.54 7.60 -7.04
N LYS A 196 -19.20 7.39 -8.19
CA LYS A 196 -18.65 6.74 -9.38
C LYS A 196 -18.11 7.78 -10.37
N ARG A 197 -17.12 7.35 -11.18
CA ARG A 197 -16.66 8.12 -12.34
C ARG A 197 -17.73 8.26 -13.40
N ASN A 198 -17.68 9.33 -14.16
CA ASN A 198 -18.47 9.49 -15.37
C ASN A 198 -18.14 8.36 -16.35
N GLY A 199 -19.15 7.70 -16.89
CA GLY A 199 -18.98 6.56 -17.78
C GLY A 199 -18.73 5.20 -17.09
N PHE A 200 -18.76 5.10 -15.74
CA PHE A 200 -18.62 3.81 -15.05
C PHE A 200 -19.65 2.79 -15.59
N LYS A 201 -19.20 1.59 -15.95
CA LYS A 201 -19.93 0.51 -16.65
C LYS A 201 -20.34 0.82 -18.11
N LYS A 202 -20.15 2.01 -18.61
CA LYS A 202 -20.50 2.38 -20.00
C LYS A 202 -19.24 2.48 -20.85
N ASP A 203 -18.20 3.11 -20.33
CA ASP A 203 -16.92 3.32 -21.01
C ASP A 203 -15.90 2.27 -20.57
N PRO A 204 -15.08 1.75 -21.47
CA PRO A 204 -14.12 0.69 -21.15
C PRO A 204 -12.97 1.14 -20.21
N MET A 205 -12.70 2.44 -20.07
CA MET A 205 -11.64 3.03 -19.21
C MET A 205 -10.33 2.26 -19.23
N ARG A 206 -9.81 1.99 -20.45
CA ARG A 206 -8.64 1.11 -20.65
C ARG A 206 -7.36 1.74 -20.12
N PRO A 207 -6.41 0.92 -19.60
CA PRO A 207 -5.04 1.35 -19.29
C PRO A 207 -4.40 2.02 -20.51
N HIS A 208 -3.75 3.17 -20.30
CA HIS A 208 -3.09 3.86 -21.40
C HIS A 208 -1.71 3.29 -21.73
N SER A 209 -1.04 2.64 -20.76
CA SER A 209 0.31 2.10 -20.94
C SER A 209 0.54 0.83 -20.14
N LEU A 210 0.30 -0.34 -20.76
CA LEU A 210 0.64 -1.63 -20.14
C LEU A 210 2.15 -1.81 -19.89
N PRO A 211 3.08 -1.28 -20.74
CA PRO A 211 4.51 -1.30 -20.41
C PRO A 211 4.83 -0.61 -19.08
N LEU A 212 4.22 0.55 -18.77
CA LEU A 212 4.39 1.20 -17.46
C LEU A 212 3.81 0.36 -16.31
N VAL A 213 2.68 -0.31 -16.52
CA VAL A 213 2.10 -1.24 -15.54
C VAL A 213 3.09 -2.36 -15.22
N MET A 214 3.72 -2.96 -16.26
CA MET A 214 4.69 -4.03 -16.05
C MET A 214 5.97 -3.53 -15.37
N LEU A 215 6.45 -2.35 -15.74
CA LEU A 215 7.59 -1.71 -15.07
C LEU A 215 7.28 -1.48 -13.58
N GLY A 216 6.13 -0.87 -13.29
CA GLY A 216 5.67 -0.64 -11.92
C GLY A 216 5.52 -1.94 -11.13
N CYS A 217 4.95 -2.98 -11.72
CA CYS A 217 4.85 -4.32 -11.12
C CYS A 217 6.25 -4.89 -10.79
N GLY A 218 7.20 -4.77 -11.70
CA GLY A 218 8.59 -5.23 -11.48
C GLY A 218 9.27 -4.49 -10.32
N LEU A 219 9.12 -3.16 -10.24
CA LEU A 219 9.64 -2.34 -9.14
C LEU A 219 8.97 -2.68 -7.81
N LEU A 220 7.66 -2.89 -7.79
CA LEU A 220 6.93 -3.36 -6.61
C LEU A 220 7.43 -4.72 -6.15
N TRP A 221 7.58 -5.69 -7.06
CA TRP A 221 8.08 -7.02 -6.73
C TRP A 221 9.49 -6.96 -6.15
N PHE A 222 10.38 -6.22 -6.81
CA PHE A 222 11.76 -6.02 -6.34
C PHE A 222 11.81 -5.40 -4.93
N GLY A 223 11.06 -4.33 -4.70
CA GLY A 223 10.99 -3.68 -3.39
C GLY A 223 10.37 -4.54 -2.30
N TRP A 224 9.48 -5.47 -2.68
CA TRP A 224 8.78 -6.33 -1.72
C TRP A 224 9.68 -7.35 -1.03
N PHE A 225 10.84 -7.64 -1.58
CA PHE A 225 11.84 -8.42 -0.85
C PHE A 225 12.31 -7.69 0.41
N GLY A 226 12.57 -6.39 0.31
CA GLY A 226 12.87 -5.56 1.48
C GLY A 226 11.65 -5.40 2.41
N PHE A 227 10.46 -5.23 1.83
CA PHE A 227 9.21 -5.10 2.55
C PHE A 227 8.96 -6.29 3.47
N ASN A 228 9.02 -7.51 2.96
CA ASN A 228 8.73 -8.73 3.69
C ASN A 228 9.93 -9.22 4.51
N ALA A 229 11.08 -9.43 3.89
CA ALA A 229 12.24 -9.96 4.63
C ALA A 229 12.79 -8.96 5.65
N GLY A 230 12.77 -7.66 5.34
CA GLY A 230 13.14 -6.59 6.29
C GLY A 230 12.23 -6.52 7.52
N SER A 231 10.98 -6.94 7.42
CA SER A 231 10.05 -6.95 8.57
C SER A 231 10.43 -7.93 9.67
N TRP A 232 11.41 -8.81 9.44
CA TRP A 232 12.03 -9.60 10.49
C TRP A 232 12.96 -8.77 11.41
N LEU A 233 13.38 -7.58 10.98
CA LEU A 233 14.30 -6.68 11.69
C LEU A 233 15.70 -7.30 11.94
N GLY A 234 16.09 -8.25 11.10
CA GLY A 234 17.35 -8.98 11.17
C GLY A 234 17.65 -9.69 9.85
N SER A 235 18.88 -10.23 9.71
CA SER A 235 19.39 -10.86 8.49
C SER A 235 19.73 -12.34 8.68
N ASP A 236 18.85 -13.08 9.34
CA ASP A 236 19.02 -14.51 9.64
C ASP A 236 18.16 -15.43 8.76
N GLY A 237 18.02 -16.70 9.19
CA GLY A 237 17.25 -17.71 8.48
C GLY A 237 15.77 -17.37 8.32
N VAL A 238 15.16 -16.60 9.22
CA VAL A 238 13.75 -16.17 9.10
C VAL A 238 13.58 -15.14 7.99
N ALA A 239 14.49 -14.17 7.90
CA ALA A 239 14.51 -13.22 6.78
C ALA A 239 14.69 -13.95 5.45
N ALA A 240 15.55 -14.97 5.38
CA ALA A 240 15.75 -15.78 4.18
C ALA A 240 14.49 -16.56 3.78
N VAL A 241 13.75 -17.13 4.75
CA VAL A 241 12.47 -17.80 4.47
C VAL A 241 11.41 -16.80 4.02
N ALA A 242 11.29 -15.64 4.66
CA ALA A 242 10.35 -14.59 4.25
C ALA A 242 10.63 -14.11 2.82
N PHE A 243 11.90 -13.93 2.44
CA PHE A 243 12.35 -13.62 1.09
C PHE A 243 11.91 -14.70 0.08
N THR A 244 12.20 -15.97 0.40
CA THR A 244 11.85 -17.12 -0.43
C THR A 244 10.34 -17.24 -0.61
N ASN A 245 9.57 -17.15 0.48
CA ASN A 245 8.12 -17.24 0.46
C ASN A 245 7.48 -16.11 -0.35
N THR A 246 8.07 -14.92 -0.30
CA THR A 246 7.64 -13.76 -1.13
C THR A 246 7.75 -14.10 -2.62
N GLN A 247 8.90 -14.62 -3.06
CA GLN A 247 9.09 -15.03 -4.45
C GLN A 247 8.11 -16.13 -4.88
N VAL A 248 8.00 -17.17 -4.04
CA VAL A 248 7.22 -18.37 -4.35
C VAL A 248 5.72 -18.05 -4.44
N ALA A 249 5.17 -17.33 -3.45
CA ALA A 249 3.75 -16.99 -3.44
C ALA A 249 3.38 -16.03 -4.58
N THR A 250 4.25 -15.09 -4.92
CA THR A 250 4.04 -14.16 -6.02
C THR A 250 3.93 -14.89 -7.35
N ALA A 251 4.86 -15.80 -7.63
CA ALA A 251 4.83 -16.63 -8.84
C ALA A 251 3.59 -17.52 -8.89
N ALA A 252 3.24 -18.15 -7.76
CA ALA A 252 2.06 -19.00 -7.66
C ALA A 252 0.75 -18.22 -7.86
N ALA A 253 0.65 -17.00 -7.33
CA ALA A 253 -0.54 -16.15 -7.49
C ALA A 253 -0.70 -15.63 -8.93
N MET A 254 0.40 -15.22 -9.56
CA MET A 254 0.39 -14.85 -10.98
C MET A 254 -0.16 -15.98 -11.84
N LEU A 255 0.30 -17.21 -11.62
CA LEU A 255 -0.20 -18.37 -12.35
C LEU A 255 -1.67 -18.67 -12.01
N GLY A 256 -2.05 -18.60 -10.72
CA GLY A 256 -3.44 -18.80 -10.28
C GLY A 256 -4.41 -17.80 -10.92
N TRP A 257 -4.04 -16.50 -10.96
CA TRP A 257 -4.80 -15.45 -11.62
C TRP A 257 -4.96 -15.74 -13.12
N LEU A 258 -3.86 -16.00 -13.81
CA LEU A 258 -3.88 -16.26 -15.26
C LEU A 258 -4.68 -17.50 -15.63
N ILE A 259 -4.60 -18.57 -14.83
CA ILE A 259 -5.43 -19.77 -15.04
C ILE A 259 -6.91 -19.43 -14.88
N TYR A 260 -7.28 -18.70 -13.81
CA TYR A 260 -8.66 -18.23 -13.61
C TYR A 260 -9.15 -17.40 -14.80
N GLU A 261 -8.35 -16.43 -15.23
CA GLU A 261 -8.65 -15.53 -16.34
C GLU A 261 -8.84 -16.31 -17.65
N ARG A 262 -7.96 -17.27 -17.93
CA ARG A 262 -8.06 -18.14 -19.10
C ARG A 262 -9.36 -18.96 -19.12
N ILE A 263 -9.75 -19.51 -17.97
CA ILE A 263 -10.99 -20.28 -17.84
C ILE A 263 -12.22 -19.40 -18.00
N ARG A 264 -12.21 -18.19 -17.43
CA ARG A 264 -13.39 -17.30 -17.40
C ARG A 264 -13.54 -16.43 -18.63
N HIS A 265 -12.42 -15.99 -19.23
CA HIS A 265 -12.39 -14.98 -20.28
C HIS A 265 -11.70 -15.45 -21.57
N GLY A 266 -11.09 -16.60 -21.57
CA GLY A 266 -10.50 -17.22 -22.76
C GLY A 266 -9.13 -16.70 -23.16
N SER A 267 -8.50 -15.80 -22.37
CA SER A 267 -7.20 -15.17 -22.69
C SER A 267 -6.30 -15.11 -21.46
N PHE A 268 -5.00 -15.04 -21.68
CA PHE A 268 -4.00 -14.62 -20.69
C PHE A 268 -3.68 -13.17 -20.98
N THR A 269 -3.84 -12.27 -19.98
CA THR A 269 -3.54 -10.85 -20.22
C THR A 269 -2.29 -10.40 -19.48
N THR A 270 -1.59 -9.41 -20.04
CA THR A 270 -0.45 -8.77 -19.38
C THR A 270 -0.87 -8.09 -18.07
N LEU A 271 -2.06 -7.46 -18.06
CA LEU A 271 -2.62 -6.85 -16.87
C LEU A 271 -2.93 -7.91 -15.80
N GLY A 272 -3.50 -9.06 -16.21
CA GLY A 272 -3.77 -10.18 -15.30
C GLY A 272 -2.49 -10.76 -14.68
N ALA A 273 -1.40 -10.86 -15.46
CA ALA A 273 -0.10 -11.28 -14.93
C ALA A 273 0.40 -10.30 -13.85
N ALA A 274 0.35 -8.99 -14.12
CA ALA A 274 0.77 -7.96 -13.17
C ALA A 274 -0.12 -7.94 -11.92
N SER A 275 -1.44 -7.95 -12.06
CA SER A 275 -2.39 -7.97 -10.95
C SER A 275 -2.29 -9.25 -10.11
N GLY A 276 -2.07 -10.40 -10.76
CA GLY A 276 -1.84 -11.67 -10.08
C GLY A 276 -0.55 -11.67 -9.25
N ALA A 277 0.54 -11.11 -9.79
CA ALA A 277 1.79 -10.95 -9.05
C ALA A 277 1.58 -10.07 -7.80
N VAL A 278 0.96 -8.89 -7.95
CA VAL A 278 0.66 -8.00 -6.81
C VAL A 278 -0.25 -8.68 -5.79
N SER A 279 -1.25 -9.45 -6.23
CA SER A 279 -2.13 -10.22 -5.32
C SER A 279 -1.36 -11.23 -4.47
N GLY A 280 -0.36 -11.89 -5.05
CA GLY A 280 0.52 -12.82 -4.34
C GLY A 280 1.42 -12.11 -3.32
N LEU A 281 1.99 -10.98 -3.72
CA LEU A 281 2.79 -10.12 -2.84
C LEU A 281 1.97 -9.66 -1.63
N VAL A 282 0.75 -9.19 -1.88
CA VAL A 282 -0.19 -8.76 -0.82
C VAL A 282 -0.53 -9.89 0.13
N ALA A 283 -0.94 -11.05 -0.39
CA ALA A 283 -1.43 -12.15 0.45
C ALA A 283 -0.33 -12.85 1.24
N ILE A 284 0.90 -12.91 0.71
CA ILE A 284 2.01 -13.50 1.46
C ILE A 284 2.56 -12.57 2.54
N THR A 285 2.33 -11.25 2.42
CA THR A 285 2.85 -10.24 3.34
C THR A 285 2.60 -10.54 4.81
N PRO A 286 1.39 -10.89 5.29
CA PRO A 286 1.18 -11.22 6.70
C PRO A 286 1.76 -12.57 7.10
N ALA A 287 2.02 -13.47 6.15
CA ALA A 287 2.32 -14.88 6.36
C ALA A 287 3.77 -15.29 6.04
N CYS A 288 4.55 -14.43 5.36
CA CYS A 288 5.83 -14.80 4.77
C CYS A 288 6.84 -15.38 5.77
N GLY A 289 6.84 -14.92 7.00
CA GLY A 289 7.65 -15.43 8.11
C GLY A 289 6.94 -16.44 9.02
N SER A 290 5.82 -17.04 8.56
CA SER A 290 5.02 -17.96 9.41
C SER A 290 4.70 -19.28 8.72
N VAL A 291 4.81 -19.35 7.39
CA VAL A 291 4.44 -20.53 6.59
C VAL A 291 5.67 -21.17 5.93
N SER A 292 5.56 -22.45 5.55
CA SER A 292 6.57 -23.11 4.73
C SER A 292 6.48 -22.67 3.27
N PRO A 293 7.50 -22.94 2.43
CA PRO A 293 7.41 -22.66 0.98
C PRO A 293 6.25 -23.36 0.28
N LEU A 294 5.87 -24.55 0.71
CA LEU A 294 4.64 -25.23 0.20
C LEU A 294 3.37 -24.47 0.65
N GLY A 295 3.33 -23.97 1.88
CA GLY A 295 2.28 -23.09 2.36
C GLY A 295 2.22 -21.80 1.55
N ALA A 296 3.36 -21.22 1.18
CA ALA A 296 3.44 -20.03 0.35
C ALA A 296 2.88 -20.26 -1.07
N ILE A 297 3.09 -21.44 -1.69
CA ILE A 297 2.42 -21.82 -2.95
C ILE A 297 0.90 -21.82 -2.77
N ALA A 298 0.41 -22.45 -1.71
CA ALA A 298 -1.04 -22.51 -1.44
C ALA A 298 -1.64 -21.13 -1.22
N VAL A 299 -1.00 -20.29 -0.40
CA VAL A 299 -1.40 -18.89 -0.18
C VAL A 299 -1.45 -18.13 -1.51
N GLY A 300 -0.41 -18.26 -2.34
CA GLY A 300 -0.32 -17.60 -3.63
C GLY A 300 -1.45 -18.01 -4.58
N VAL A 301 -1.64 -19.32 -4.82
CA VAL A 301 -2.69 -19.82 -5.74
C VAL A 301 -4.08 -19.36 -5.28
N ILE A 302 -4.39 -19.53 -3.97
CA ILE A 302 -5.69 -19.15 -3.42
C ILE A 302 -5.91 -17.65 -3.58
N ALA A 303 -4.90 -16.83 -3.27
CA ALA A 303 -4.99 -15.38 -3.41
C ALA A 303 -5.15 -14.93 -4.88
N GLY A 304 -4.37 -15.51 -5.79
CA GLY A 304 -4.47 -15.18 -7.21
C GLY A 304 -5.88 -15.42 -7.77
N VAL A 305 -6.48 -16.58 -7.46
CA VAL A 305 -7.85 -16.91 -7.86
C VAL A 305 -8.89 -16.03 -7.14
N ALA A 306 -8.75 -15.83 -5.83
CA ALA A 306 -9.71 -15.05 -5.04
C ALA A 306 -9.73 -13.58 -5.46
N CYS A 307 -8.57 -12.96 -5.66
CA CYS A 307 -8.48 -11.57 -6.11
C CYS A 307 -8.99 -11.40 -7.55
N ALA A 308 -8.65 -12.34 -8.47
CA ALA A 308 -9.17 -12.33 -9.83
C ALA A 308 -10.71 -12.40 -9.89
N ALA A 309 -11.32 -13.19 -8.99
CA ALA A 309 -12.77 -13.20 -8.83
C ALA A 309 -13.31 -11.91 -8.19
N ALA A 310 -12.60 -11.37 -7.19
CA ALA A 310 -13.04 -10.24 -6.41
C ALA A 310 -13.05 -8.92 -7.18
N VAL A 311 -12.13 -8.71 -8.13
CA VAL A 311 -12.13 -7.48 -8.97
C VAL A 311 -13.42 -7.32 -9.78
N GLY A 312 -14.14 -8.40 -10.05
CA GLY A 312 -15.45 -8.37 -10.69
C GLY A 312 -16.61 -7.90 -9.78
N LEU A 313 -16.41 -7.91 -8.45
CA LEU A 313 -17.45 -7.57 -7.48
C LEU A 313 -17.88 -6.10 -7.58
N LYS A 314 -17.00 -5.20 -8.00
CA LYS A 314 -17.32 -3.79 -8.23
C LYS A 314 -18.49 -3.61 -9.21
N TYR A 315 -18.58 -4.42 -10.24
CA TYR A 315 -19.68 -4.37 -11.20
C TYR A 315 -20.99 -4.94 -10.62
N ARG A 316 -20.88 -6.00 -9.80
CA ARG A 316 -22.05 -6.64 -9.15
C ARG A 316 -22.64 -5.74 -8.06
N PHE A 317 -21.80 -5.19 -7.18
CA PHE A 317 -22.22 -4.34 -6.07
C PHE A 317 -22.28 -2.85 -6.41
N ASN A 318 -21.94 -2.49 -7.66
CA ASN A 318 -22.11 -1.16 -8.20
C ASN A 318 -21.32 -0.06 -7.44
N TYR A 319 -20.08 -0.36 -7.02
CA TYR A 319 -19.10 0.60 -6.51
C TYR A 319 -17.95 0.76 -7.51
N ASP A 320 -17.38 1.96 -7.64
CA ASP A 320 -16.32 2.24 -8.61
C ASP A 320 -14.94 2.27 -7.96
N ASP A 321 -14.36 1.09 -7.82
CA ASP A 321 -12.96 0.89 -7.48
C ASP A 321 -12.12 0.97 -8.78
N SER A 322 -11.46 2.11 -9.00
CA SER A 322 -10.87 2.42 -10.30
C SER A 322 -9.80 1.42 -10.73
N LEU A 323 -8.87 1.07 -9.85
CA LEU A 323 -7.71 0.23 -10.15
C LEU A 323 -7.64 -1.01 -9.24
N ASP A 324 -8.81 -1.52 -8.85
CA ASP A 324 -8.95 -2.81 -8.13
C ASP A 324 -8.30 -2.88 -6.74
N VAL A 325 -8.18 -1.74 -6.04
CA VAL A 325 -7.58 -1.67 -4.70
C VAL A 325 -8.34 -2.54 -3.69
N VAL A 326 -9.67 -2.50 -3.72
CA VAL A 326 -10.53 -3.35 -2.87
C VAL A 326 -10.35 -4.82 -3.23
N GLY A 327 -10.37 -5.14 -4.54
CA GLY A 327 -10.25 -6.52 -5.03
C GLY A 327 -8.88 -7.14 -4.76
N VAL A 328 -7.79 -6.37 -4.84
CA VAL A 328 -6.42 -6.86 -4.68
C VAL A 328 -5.92 -6.69 -3.24
N HIS A 329 -5.98 -5.46 -2.68
CA HIS A 329 -5.37 -5.21 -1.37
C HIS A 329 -6.29 -5.64 -0.21
N MET A 330 -7.58 -5.28 -0.21
CA MET A 330 -8.47 -5.70 0.87
C MET A 330 -8.68 -7.21 0.86
N VAL A 331 -9.08 -7.77 -0.28
CA VAL A 331 -9.37 -9.21 -0.38
C VAL A 331 -8.08 -10.03 -0.25
N GLY A 332 -6.98 -9.65 -0.91
CA GLY A 332 -5.69 -10.32 -0.78
C GLY A 332 -5.15 -10.31 0.64
N GLY A 333 -5.24 -9.16 1.33
CA GLY A 333 -4.87 -9.02 2.74
C GLY A 333 -5.71 -9.91 3.67
N ILE A 334 -7.04 -9.95 3.46
CA ILE A 334 -7.95 -10.84 4.20
C ILE A 334 -7.58 -12.30 3.99
N VAL A 335 -7.42 -12.72 2.73
CA VAL A 335 -7.05 -14.09 2.38
C VAL A 335 -5.72 -14.47 3.03
N GLY A 336 -4.69 -13.65 2.86
CA GLY A 336 -3.36 -13.92 3.44
C GLY A 336 -3.38 -14.01 4.96
N SER A 337 -4.03 -13.05 5.63
CA SER A 337 -4.14 -13.03 7.09
C SER A 337 -4.90 -14.24 7.63
N LEU A 338 -6.01 -14.63 7.02
CA LEU A 338 -6.78 -15.80 7.47
C LEU A 338 -6.04 -17.12 7.19
N LEU A 339 -5.29 -17.21 6.10
CA LEU A 339 -4.55 -18.43 5.76
C LEU A 339 -3.39 -18.72 6.71
N ILE A 340 -2.89 -17.74 7.49
CA ILE A 340 -2.00 -18.01 8.64
C ILE A 340 -2.65 -19.00 9.61
N GLY A 341 -3.95 -18.82 9.90
CA GLY A 341 -4.68 -19.72 10.79
C GLY A 341 -4.72 -21.16 10.32
N PHE A 342 -4.47 -21.43 9.05
CA PHE A 342 -4.38 -22.78 8.50
C PHE A 342 -2.94 -23.25 8.32
N PHE A 343 -2.04 -22.42 7.79
CA PHE A 343 -0.73 -22.80 7.28
C PHE A 343 0.47 -22.42 8.16
N ALA A 344 0.29 -21.71 9.28
CA ALA A 344 1.39 -21.40 10.18
C ALA A 344 2.01 -22.69 10.73
N THR A 345 3.34 -22.81 10.60
CA THR A 345 4.07 -24.05 10.93
C THR A 345 4.52 -24.12 12.38
N GLY A 346 4.64 -22.96 13.07
CA GLY A 346 5.24 -22.85 14.41
C GLY A 346 6.76 -23.04 14.45
N GLY A 347 7.42 -23.10 13.31
CA GLY A 347 8.86 -23.31 13.19
C GLY A 347 9.60 -22.26 12.40
N VAL A 348 8.90 -21.26 11.88
CA VAL A 348 9.47 -20.14 11.12
C VAL A 348 9.02 -18.84 11.79
N GLY A 349 9.93 -18.07 12.36
CA GLY A 349 9.67 -16.73 12.91
C GLY A 349 8.57 -16.58 13.97
N GLN A 350 7.69 -17.57 14.11
CA GLN A 350 6.53 -17.60 14.99
C GLN A 350 6.37 -18.98 15.62
N THR A 351 5.91 -19.04 16.86
CA THR A 351 5.63 -20.30 17.59
C THR A 351 4.20 -20.79 17.36
N ALA A 352 3.30 -19.92 16.86
CA ALA A 352 1.92 -20.26 16.61
C ALA A 352 1.79 -21.27 15.46
N LYS A 353 0.89 -22.24 15.63
CA LYS A 353 0.59 -23.27 14.64
C LYS A 353 -0.83 -23.08 14.11
N GLY A 354 -0.99 -23.25 12.81
CA GLY A 354 -2.29 -23.31 12.16
C GLY A 354 -2.96 -24.68 12.26
N VAL A 355 -4.19 -24.76 11.75
CA VAL A 355 -5.00 -25.99 11.80
C VAL A 355 -4.27 -27.19 11.22
N PHE A 356 -3.59 -27.04 10.07
CA PHE A 356 -2.90 -28.14 9.40
C PHE A 356 -1.60 -28.59 10.09
N TYR A 357 -1.15 -27.84 11.07
CA TYR A 357 0.06 -28.14 11.86
C TYR A 357 -0.26 -28.44 13.32
N GLY A 358 -1.52 -28.76 13.64
CA GLY A 358 -1.95 -29.18 14.97
C GLY A 358 -2.21 -28.05 15.96
N GLY A 359 -2.33 -26.78 15.50
CA GLY A 359 -2.62 -25.63 16.34
C GLY A 359 -4.11 -25.41 16.65
N GLY A 360 -5.00 -26.20 16.06
CA GLY A 360 -6.45 -26.03 16.20
C GLY A 360 -6.91 -24.70 15.60
N TRP A 361 -8.11 -24.25 16.01
CA TRP A 361 -8.78 -23.07 15.44
C TRP A 361 -8.40 -21.74 16.12
N HIS A 362 -7.57 -21.79 17.17
CA HIS A 362 -7.25 -20.61 17.98
C HIS A 362 -6.64 -19.48 17.17
N GLN A 363 -5.58 -19.79 16.41
CA GLN A 363 -4.89 -18.77 15.60
C GLN A 363 -5.81 -18.19 14.52
N LEU A 364 -6.66 -19.02 13.90
CA LEU A 364 -7.62 -18.53 12.93
C LEU A 364 -8.62 -17.54 13.57
N GLY A 365 -9.09 -17.84 14.79
CA GLY A 365 -9.96 -16.93 15.54
C GLY A 365 -9.29 -15.58 15.82
N LEU A 366 -7.98 -15.58 16.19
CA LEU A 366 -7.22 -14.35 16.37
C LEU A 366 -7.08 -13.55 15.05
N GLN A 367 -6.82 -14.23 13.95
CA GLN A 367 -6.74 -13.57 12.64
C GLN A 367 -8.09 -12.93 12.25
N PHE A 368 -9.22 -13.57 12.49
CA PHE A 368 -10.54 -12.95 12.28
C PHE A 368 -10.73 -11.68 13.11
N ILE A 369 -10.27 -11.65 14.37
CA ILE A 369 -10.33 -10.45 15.21
C ILE A 369 -9.50 -9.33 14.59
N GLY A 370 -8.25 -9.60 14.19
CA GLY A 370 -7.36 -8.61 13.58
C GLY A 370 -7.94 -8.06 12.27
N VAL A 371 -8.37 -8.95 11.37
CA VAL A 371 -9.01 -8.60 10.09
C VAL A 371 -10.24 -7.72 10.32
N GLY A 372 -11.16 -8.15 11.19
CA GLY A 372 -12.42 -7.45 11.45
C GLY A 372 -12.20 -6.06 12.07
N ALA A 373 -11.27 -5.97 13.03
CA ALA A 373 -10.96 -4.71 13.71
C ALA A 373 -10.37 -3.67 12.73
N VAL A 374 -9.34 -4.05 11.96
CA VAL A 374 -8.70 -3.12 11.03
C VAL A 374 -9.63 -2.75 9.89
N LEU A 375 -10.36 -3.72 9.31
CA LEU A 375 -11.32 -3.49 8.24
C LEU A 375 -12.40 -2.49 8.70
N GLY A 376 -13.04 -2.75 9.84
CA GLY A 376 -14.12 -1.91 10.35
C GLY A 376 -13.64 -0.50 10.67
N TYR A 377 -12.53 -0.38 11.40
CA TYR A 377 -11.99 0.92 11.81
C TYR A 377 -11.55 1.76 10.60
N SER A 378 -10.82 1.16 9.66
CA SER A 378 -10.33 1.87 8.48
C SER A 378 -11.46 2.30 7.54
N LEU A 379 -12.43 1.41 7.30
CA LEU A 379 -13.58 1.72 6.43
C LEU A 379 -14.37 2.91 7.00
N VAL A 380 -14.74 2.84 8.28
CA VAL A 380 -15.52 3.89 8.92
C VAL A 380 -14.72 5.18 9.05
N GLY A 381 -13.46 5.11 9.52
CA GLY A 381 -12.60 6.26 9.67
C GLY A 381 -12.36 6.99 8.35
N ALA A 382 -12.07 6.24 7.28
CA ALA A 382 -11.87 6.82 5.95
C ALA A 382 -13.18 7.42 5.38
N ALA A 383 -14.32 6.77 5.55
CA ALA A 383 -15.62 7.30 5.11
C ALA A 383 -15.98 8.61 5.84
N VAL A 384 -15.76 8.66 7.16
CA VAL A 384 -16.01 9.87 7.96
C VAL A 384 -15.08 11.01 7.51
N LEU A 385 -13.78 10.76 7.37
CA LEU A 385 -12.82 11.77 6.90
C LEU A 385 -13.15 12.25 5.49
N ALA A 386 -13.47 11.32 4.58
CA ALA A 386 -13.87 11.66 3.23
C ALA A 386 -15.13 12.53 3.21
N LYS A 387 -16.12 12.21 4.05
CA LYS A 387 -17.36 13.01 4.15
C LYS A 387 -17.10 14.39 4.71
N LEU A 388 -16.24 14.52 5.73
CA LEU A 388 -15.86 15.82 6.30
C LEU A 388 -15.16 16.70 5.26
N ILE A 389 -14.23 16.14 4.49
CA ILE A 389 -13.56 16.87 3.40
C ILE A 389 -14.55 17.25 2.30
N ASP A 390 -15.44 16.33 1.94
CA ASP A 390 -16.44 16.54 0.89
C ASP A 390 -17.38 17.70 1.22
N VAL A 391 -17.88 17.79 2.47
CA VAL A 391 -18.80 18.86 2.87
C VAL A 391 -18.12 20.21 3.12
N THR A 392 -16.79 20.23 3.34
CA THR A 392 -16.04 21.47 3.63
C THR A 392 -15.43 22.10 2.38
N MET A 393 -14.71 21.32 1.56
CA MET A 393 -14.01 21.84 0.39
C MET A 393 -14.35 21.10 -0.91
N GLY A 394 -15.19 20.08 -0.83
CA GLY A 394 -15.49 19.18 -1.94
C GLY A 394 -14.32 18.23 -2.22
N PHE A 395 -14.58 16.93 -2.18
CA PHE A 395 -13.53 15.93 -2.43
C PHE A 395 -13.34 15.68 -3.92
N ARG A 396 -14.43 15.71 -4.68
CA ARG A 396 -14.46 15.36 -6.10
C ARG A 396 -14.29 16.61 -6.99
N VAL A 397 -13.65 16.44 -8.14
CA VAL A 397 -13.68 17.42 -9.25
C VAL A 397 -15.09 17.49 -9.85
N THR A 398 -15.38 18.55 -10.61
CA THR A 398 -16.64 18.66 -11.36
C THR A 398 -16.70 17.66 -12.51
N ASP A 399 -17.89 17.41 -13.05
CA ASP A 399 -18.06 16.49 -14.17
C ASP A 399 -17.32 16.98 -15.43
N ASP A 400 -17.30 18.30 -15.68
CA ASP A 400 -16.57 18.90 -16.80
C ASP A 400 -15.05 18.76 -16.65
N GLU A 401 -14.53 18.93 -15.44
CA GLU A 401 -13.11 18.71 -15.11
C GLU A 401 -12.72 17.23 -15.28
N GLU A 402 -13.57 16.30 -14.87
CA GLU A 402 -13.34 14.87 -15.07
C GLU A 402 -13.36 14.50 -16.57
N VAL A 403 -14.23 15.14 -17.37
CA VAL A 403 -14.28 14.92 -18.82
C VAL A 403 -13.05 15.54 -19.51
N THR A 404 -12.63 16.72 -19.12
CA THR A 404 -11.42 17.40 -19.63
C THR A 404 -10.18 16.59 -19.30
N GLY A 405 -10.04 16.15 -18.05
CA GLY A 405 -8.91 15.39 -17.55
C GLY A 405 -8.18 16.11 -16.42
N VAL A 406 -7.95 15.39 -15.35
CA VAL A 406 -7.41 15.93 -14.10
C VAL A 406 -5.96 16.40 -14.21
N ASP A 407 -5.16 15.85 -15.15
CA ASP A 407 -3.77 16.31 -15.38
C ASP A 407 -3.78 17.78 -15.85
N GLN A 408 -4.58 18.09 -16.86
CA GLN A 408 -4.67 19.45 -17.40
C GLN A 408 -5.30 20.42 -16.41
N VAL A 409 -6.37 20.00 -15.72
CA VAL A 409 -7.14 20.89 -14.84
C VAL A 409 -6.42 21.17 -13.52
N LEU A 410 -5.78 20.15 -12.92
CA LEU A 410 -5.19 20.28 -11.60
C LEU A 410 -3.70 20.61 -11.62
N HIS A 411 -2.98 20.22 -12.68
CA HIS A 411 -1.52 20.38 -12.79
C HIS A 411 -1.07 21.23 -13.96
N ALA A 412 -1.98 21.60 -14.88
CA ALA A 412 -1.68 22.33 -16.11
C ALA A 412 -0.63 21.62 -16.99
N GLU A 413 -0.62 20.30 -16.97
CA GLU A 413 0.37 19.44 -17.63
C GLU A 413 -0.33 18.33 -18.44
N THR A 414 0.40 17.73 -19.38
CA THR A 414 0.00 16.55 -20.13
C THR A 414 1.09 15.50 -20.05
N ALA A 415 0.72 14.22 -19.90
CA ALA A 415 1.66 13.13 -19.74
C ALA A 415 2.54 12.89 -20.97
N TYR A 416 2.04 13.24 -22.16
CA TYR A 416 2.75 13.05 -23.43
C TYR A 416 2.54 14.24 -24.37
N ASP A 417 3.61 14.65 -25.03
CA ASP A 417 3.56 15.62 -26.13
C ASP A 417 3.46 14.88 -27.46
N PHE A 418 2.30 14.93 -28.09
CA PHE A 418 2.07 14.39 -29.43
C PHE A 418 2.18 15.42 -30.54
N ALA A 419 2.57 16.67 -30.24
CA ALA A 419 2.66 17.75 -31.22
C ALA A 419 3.64 17.48 -32.37
N GLY A 420 4.61 16.56 -32.15
CA GLY A 420 5.58 16.14 -33.18
C GLY A 420 5.15 14.97 -34.09
N VAL A 421 4.00 14.31 -33.85
CA VAL A 421 3.63 13.04 -34.52
C VAL A 421 2.49 13.21 -35.54
N GLY A 422 2.16 14.42 -35.95
CA GLY A 422 1.15 14.61 -37.00
C GLY A 422 0.19 15.73 -36.72
N GLY A 423 0.60 16.94 -36.97
CA GLY A 423 -0.27 18.10 -37.08
C GLY A 423 -0.20 19.07 -35.90
N ARG A 424 0.00 20.32 -36.22
CA ARG A 424 0.07 21.46 -35.32
C ARG A 424 -1.01 21.41 -34.24
N SER A 425 -0.58 21.17 -33.00
CA SER A 425 -1.40 21.48 -31.84
C SER A 425 -1.47 23.00 -31.69
N SER A 426 -2.65 23.57 -31.82
CA SER A 426 -2.92 24.99 -31.67
C SER A 426 -3.28 25.38 -30.22
N VAL A 427 -2.73 24.72 -29.23
CA VAL A 427 -2.92 25.12 -27.83
C VAL A 427 -1.68 25.86 -27.37
N PRO A 428 -1.72 27.19 -27.16
CA PRO A 428 -0.61 27.93 -26.58
C PRO A 428 -0.40 27.48 -25.13
N ALA A 429 0.86 27.27 -24.72
CA ALA A 429 1.20 27.05 -23.31
C ALA A 429 0.74 28.24 -22.47
N PRO A 430 0.12 28.03 -21.28
CA PRO A 430 -0.23 29.12 -20.38
C PRO A 430 1.03 29.91 -19.99
N GLY A 431 1.13 31.16 -20.41
CA GLY A 431 2.26 32.03 -20.08
C GLY A 431 3.18 32.44 -21.26
N ALA A 432 3.01 31.85 -22.45
CA ALA A 432 3.74 32.33 -23.60
C ALA A 432 3.02 33.57 -24.21
N THR A 433 3.33 34.74 -23.70
CA THR A 433 3.05 35.99 -24.43
C THR A 433 3.94 35.96 -25.67
N SER A 434 3.30 35.93 -26.86
CA SER A 434 4.05 35.92 -28.11
C SER A 434 4.80 37.23 -28.27
N GLU A 435 6.13 37.17 -28.35
CA GLU A 435 6.98 38.31 -28.75
C GLU A 435 6.61 38.85 -30.16
N ALA A 436 5.76 38.15 -30.88
CA ALA A 436 5.25 38.58 -32.20
C ALA A 436 4.26 39.74 -32.10
N ASP A 437 3.51 39.91 -31.00
CA ASP A 437 2.58 41.06 -30.85
C ASP A 437 3.29 42.34 -30.39
N ALA A 438 4.51 42.26 -29.95
CA ALA A 438 5.31 43.45 -29.57
C ALA A 438 6.01 44.08 -30.80
N ALA A 439 6.22 43.34 -31.86
CA ALA A 439 6.89 43.84 -33.06
C ALA A 439 5.92 44.57 -34.01
N SER A 440 4.62 44.27 -34.01
CA SER A 440 3.65 44.92 -34.90
C SER A 440 3.23 46.33 -34.46
N LYS A 441 3.43 46.68 -33.19
CA LYS A 441 3.11 48.01 -32.65
C LYS A 441 4.24 49.07 -32.78
N LYS A 442 5.37 48.71 -33.39
CA LYS A 442 6.50 49.65 -33.63
C LYS A 442 6.65 50.13 -35.09
N VAL A 443 5.72 49.78 -35.95
CA VAL A 443 5.77 50.19 -37.38
C VAL A 443 4.78 51.30 -37.71
N ASP A 444 3.85 51.63 -36.81
CA ASP A 444 2.83 52.71 -37.03
C ASP A 444 2.94 53.82 -35.95
N ALA A 445 4.17 54.29 -35.64
CA ALA A 445 4.37 55.54 -34.91
C ALA A 445 5.52 56.33 -35.49
#